data_f9ebf20c1ffa927667b40f76ada5d918
#
_entry.id   f9ebf20c1ffa927667b40f76ada5d918
#
_cell.length_a   1.000
_cell.length_b   1.000
_cell.length_c   1.000
_cell.angle_alpha   90.00
_cell.angle_beta   90.00
_cell.angle_gamma   90.00
#
_symmetry.space_group_name_H-M   'P 1'
#
loop_
_entity.id
_entity.type
_entity.pdbx_description
1 polymer ?
#
loop_
_entity_poly.entity_id
_entity_poly.type
_entity_poly.pdbx_seq_one_letter_code
_entity_poly.pdbx_strand_id
1 'polypeptide(L)'
;RLYLSNLVVSIQKRKLGEISLTDLDNASLDIIKAGLKSPYPAEVFYCLNLLEEIEHPEITELIKEVLDNNNRDVRMDVLRRIASMDIQPLTSRVLDRIEKEPDPMVRGQALKTYATLAPPDSIKILTPYLEAFHQELRKGALVGVLTHSRDDENANNTLLRYVRSEDVNDRLFAA
;
A
#
# COMPACT_ATOMS: atom_id res chain seq x y z
N ARG A 1 4.54 23.20 -10.35
CA ARG A 1 5.04 23.40 -8.95
C ARG A 1 4.33 24.53 -8.22
N LEU A 2 4.17 25.72 -8.80
CA LEU A 2 3.49 26.87 -8.17
C LEU A 2 2.01 26.61 -7.83
N TYR A 3 1.31 25.79 -8.62
CA TYR A 3 -0.12 25.53 -8.45
C TYR A 3 -0.44 24.65 -7.25
N LEU A 4 0.32 23.56 -7.05
CA LEU A 4 0.18 22.67 -5.88
C LEU A 4 0.52 23.39 -4.58
N SER A 5 1.58 24.20 -4.55
CA SER A 5 1.93 25.00 -3.36
C SER A 5 0.86 26.05 -3.03
N ASN A 6 0.21 26.65 -4.01
CA ASN A 6 -0.90 27.58 -3.77
C ASN A 6 -2.16 26.86 -3.28
N LEU A 7 -2.44 25.66 -3.76
CA LEU A 7 -3.52 24.80 -3.28
C LEU A 7 -3.31 24.43 -1.81
N VAL A 8 -2.07 24.01 -1.45
CA VAL A 8 -1.67 23.73 -0.05
C VAL A 8 -1.97 24.92 0.86
N VAL A 9 -1.49 26.11 0.47
CA VAL A 9 -1.70 27.33 1.25
C VAL A 9 -3.19 27.64 1.39
N SER A 10 -4.01 27.38 0.37
CA SER A 10 -5.45 27.61 0.43
C SER A 10 -6.16 26.58 1.32
N ILE A 11 -5.77 25.31 1.26
CA ILE A 11 -6.30 24.25 2.14
C ILE A 11 -5.88 24.48 3.59
N GLN A 12 -4.62 24.83 3.85
CA GLN A 12 -4.14 25.16 5.19
C GLN A 12 -4.80 26.41 5.78
N LYS A 13 -5.06 27.44 4.97
CA LYS A 13 -5.82 28.62 5.40
C LYS A 13 -7.27 28.28 5.71
N ARG A 14 -7.89 27.33 5.00
CA ARG A 14 -9.24 26.83 5.30
C ARG A 14 -9.30 26.02 6.60
N LYS A 15 -8.23 25.26 6.95
CA LYS A 15 -8.12 24.60 8.27
C LYS A 15 -8.09 25.57 9.45
N LEU A 16 -7.61 26.79 9.27
CA LEU A 16 -7.54 27.82 10.31
C LEU A 16 -8.84 28.64 10.47
N GLY A 17 -9.81 28.48 9.56
CA GLY A 17 -11.13 29.08 9.66
C GLY A 17 -12.17 27.98 9.53
N GLU A 18 -13.08 27.86 10.49
CA GLU A 18 -14.17 26.88 10.70
C GLU A 18 -15.02 26.45 9.46
N ILE A 19 -14.43 26.41 8.27
CA ILE A 19 -15.08 25.91 7.03
C ILE A 19 -14.72 24.44 6.91
N SER A 20 -15.74 23.61 6.97
CA SER A 20 -15.63 22.14 6.79
C SER A 20 -14.74 21.78 5.59
N LEU A 21 -13.71 20.95 5.84
CA LEU A 21 -12.79 20.41 4.81
C LEU A 21 -13.50 19.52 3.78
N THR A 22 -14.78 19.20 4.00
CA THR A 22 -15.60 18.35 3.12
C THR A 22 -15.99 19.03 1.79
N ASP A 23 -15.81 20.34 1.65
CA ASP A 23 -16.14 21.10 0.45
C ASP A 23 -14.88 21.52 -0.32
N LEU A 24 -14.11 20.54 -0.81
CA LEU A 24 -13.23 20.80 -1.93
C LEU A 24 -14.10 21.19 -3.13
N ASP A 25 -13.90 22.41 -3.65
CA ASP A 25 -14.52 22.76 -4.92
C ASP A 25 -14.01 21.82 -6.05
N ASN A 26 -14.83 21.62 -7.07
CA ASN A 26 -14.49 20.72 -8.18
C ASN A 26 -13.14 21.07 -8.83
N ALA A 27 -12.77 22.35 -8.87
CA ALA A 27 -11.49 22.80 -9.42
C ALA A 27 -10.30 22.32 -8.59
N SER A 28 -10.40 22.32 -7.25
CA SER A 28 -9.36 21.80 -6.36
C SER A 28 -9.22 20.28 -6.49
N LEU A 29 -10.33 19.57 -6.63
CA LEU A 29 -10.33 18.12 -6.85
C LEU A 29 -9.70 17.76 -8.20
N ASP A 30 -9.99 18.49 -9.26
CA ASP A 30 -9.38 18.29 -10.57
C ASP A 30 -7.85 18.47 -10.55
N ILE A 31 -7.35 19.44 -9.75
CA ILE A 31 -5.91 19.63 -9.55
C ILE A 31 -5.30 18.44 -8.83
N ILE A 32 -5.95 17.91 -7.79
CA ILE A 32 -5.49 16.72 -7.07
C ILE A 32 -5.49 15.51 -8.00
N LYS A 33 -6.57 15.27 -8.75
CA LYS A 33 -6.65 14.19 -9.76
C LYS A 33 -5.56 14.29 -10.83
N ALA A 34 -5.23 15.50 -11.28
CA ALA A 34 -4.11 15.73 -12.19
C ALA A 34 -2.75 15.40 -11.52
N GLY A 35 -2.56 15.79 -10.27
CA GLY A 35 -1.36 15.50 -9.49
C GLY A 35 -1.15 13.99 -9.23
N LEU A 36 -2.22 13.21 -9.07
CA LEU A 36 -2.13 11.75 -8.96
C LEU A 36 -1.59 11.08 -10.24
N LYS A 37 -1.72 11.74 -11.39
CA LYS A 37 -1.20 11.29 -12.70
C LYS A 37 0.18 11.89 -13.03
N SER A 38 0.79 12.63 -12.10
CA SER A 38 2.10 13.25 -12.30
C SER A 38 3.19 12.20 -12.52
N PRO A 39 4.17 12.46 -13.39
CA PRO A 39 5.36 11.62 -13.53
C PRO A 39 6.31 11.72 -12.32
N TYR A 40 6.07 12.67 -11.42
CA TYR A 40 6.90 12.90 -10.23
C TYR A 40 6.27 12.24 -9.00
N PRO A 41 6.87 11.18 -8.43
CA PRO A 41 6.32 10.46 -7.27
C PRO A 41 5.98 11.35 -6.08
N ALA A 42 6.80 12.38 -5.82
CA ALA A 42 6.57 13.31 -4.71
C ALA A 42 5.23 14.07 -4.83
N GLU A 43 4.81 14.41 -6.05
CA GLU A 43 3.52 15.05 -6.28
C GLU A 43 2.36 14.08 -6.07
N VAL A 44 2.53 12.81 -6.50
CA VAL A 44 1.54 11.76 -6.27
C VAL A 44 1.36 11.50 -4.77
N PHE A 45 2.46 11.32 -4.03
CA PHE A 45 2.42 11.11 -2.57
C PHE A 45 1.75 12.29 -1.85
N TYR A 46 2.06 13.50 -2.29
CA TYR A 46 1.47 14.69 -1.73
C TYR A 46 -0.05 14.73 -1.95
N CYS A 47 -0.52 14.43 -3.17
CA CYS A 47 -1.96 14.37 -3.46
C CYS A 47 -2.67 13.26 -2.69
N LEU A 48 -2.05 12.09 -2.53
CA LEU A 48 -2.57 11.00 -1.70
C LEU A 48 -2.70 11.43 -0.23
N ASN A 49 -1.68 12.09 0.34
CA ASN A 49 -1.72 12.60 1.71
C ASN A 49 -2.87 13.60 1.90
N LEU A 50 -3.08 14.51 0.94
CA LEU A 50 -4.18 15.46 1.01
C LEU A 50 -5.54 14.76 1.02
N LEU A 51 -5.74 13.76 0.15
CA LEU A 51 -6.99 13.01 0.07
C LEU A 51 -7.29 12.24 1.36
N GLU A 52 -6.25 11.64 1.99
CA GLU A 52 -6.39 11.01 3.30
C GLU A 52 -6.75 12.03 4.38
N GLU A 53 -6.04 13.16 4.42
CA GLU A 53 -6.23 14.18 5.45
C GLU A 53 -7.63 14.78 5.43
N ILE A 54 -8.25 14.90 4.25
CA ILE A 54 -9.62 15.41 4.09
C ILE A 54 -10.67 14.30 4.11
N GLU A 55 -10.28 13.03 4.27
CA GLU A 55 -11.18 11.86 4.24
C GLU A 55 -12.09 11.88 3.01
N HIS A 56 -11.49 12.16 1.82
CA HIS A 56 -12.27 12.38 0.60
C HIS A 56 -13.10 11.14 0.23
N PRO A 57 -14.40 11.26 -0.07
CA PRO A 57 -15.28 10.11 -0.34
C PRO A 57 -14.86 9.28 -1.56
N GLU A 58 -14.20 9.88 -2.55
CA GLU A 58 -13.70 9.16 -3.74
C GLU A 58 -12.31 8.55 -3.53
N ILE A 59 -11.72 8.61 -2.33
CA ILE A 59 -10.34 8.17 -2.09
C ILE A 59 -10.10 6.73 -2.54
N THR A 60 -11.05 5.84 -2.32
CA THR A 60 -10.96 4.42 -2.72
C THR A 60 -10.80 4.26 -4.22
N GLU A 61 -11.60 4.97 -5.03
CA GLU A 61 -11.51 4.90 -6.48
C GLU A 61 -10.24 5.55 -7.01
N LEU A 62 -9.80 6.65 -6.41
CA LEU A 62 -8.55 7.32 -6.77
C LEU A 62 -7.33 6.46 -6.42
N ILE A 63 -7.31 5.81 -5.27
CA ILE A 63 -6.26 4.85 -4.87
C ILE A 63 -6.21 3.68 -5.85
N LYS A 64 -7.35 3.16 -6.28
CA LYS A 64 -7.44 2.09 -7.28
C LYS A 64 -6.79 2.47 -8.61
N GLU A 65 -6.98 3.71 -9.09
CA GLU A 65 -6.31 4.19 -10.30
C GLU A 65 -4.79 4.29 -10.12
N VAL A 66 -4.33 4.80 -8.96
CA VAL A 66 -2.91 4.99 -8.67
C VAL A 66 -2.19 3.67 -8.44
N LEU A 67 -2.89 2.59 -8.07
CA LEU A 67 -2.30 1.26 -7.90
C LEU A 67 -1.62 0.75 -9.20
N ASP A 68 -2.03 1.25 -10.37
CA ASP A 68 -1.44 0.91 -11.67
C ASP A 68 -0.34 1.90 -12.12
N ASN A 69 0.14 2.77 -11.24
CA ASN A 69 1.18 3.75 -11.55
C ASN A 69 2.48 3.08 -12.04
N ASN A 70 3.15 3.69 -13.03
CA ASN A 70 4.39 3.16 -13.60
C ASN A 70 5.55 3.14 -12.59
N ASN A 71 5.55 4.06 -11.61
CA ASN A 71 6.59 4.13 -10.60
C ASN A 71 6.34 3.10 -9.49
N ARG A 72 7.34 2.23 -9.23
CA ARG A 72 7.25 1.16 -8.24
C ARG A 72 7.05 1.70 -6.82
N ASP A 73 7.67 2.84 -6.47
CA ASP A 73 7.60 3.39 -5.12
C ASP A 73 6.19 3.95 -4.83
N VAL A 74 5.52 4.47 -5.88
CA VAL A 74 4.11 4.84 -5.80
C VAL A 74 3.24 3.62 -5.57
N ARG A 75 3.43 2.53 -6.33
CA ARG A 75 2.66 1.30 -6.12
C ARG A 75 2.87 0.70 -4.73
N MET A 76 4.13 0.74 -4.22
CA MET A 76 4.45 0.32 -2.86
C MET A 76 3.71 1.13 -1.81
N ASP A 77 3.70 2.46 -1.94
CA ASP A 77 3.01 3.36 -1.02
C ASP A 77 1.50 3.14 -1.04
N VAL A 78 0.92 3.03 -2.23
CA VAL A 78 -0.52 2.77 -2.41
C VAL A 78 -0.94 1.45 -1.75
N LEU A 79 -0.16 0.38 -1.90
CA LEU A 79 -0.44 -0.89 -1.23
C LEU A 79 -0.41 -0.77 0.29
N ARG A 80 0.52 0.02 0.86
CA ARG A 80 0.56 0.28 2.30
C ARG A 80 -0.67 1.05 2.77
N ARG A 81 -1.11 2.06 2.01
CA ARG A 81 -2.32 2.83 2.32
C ARG A 81 -3.58 1.96 2.27
N ILE A 82 -3.70 1.10 1.26
CA ILE A 82 -4.81 0.14 1.16
C ILE A 82 -4.89 -0.72 2.43
N ALA A 83 -3.76 -1.20 2.94
CA ALA A 83 -3.72 -1.97 4.18
C ALA A 83 -4.01 -1.12 5.43
N SER A 84 -3.40 0.06 5.56
CA SER A 84 -3.56 0.92 6.74
C SER A 84 -4.96 1.51 6.89
N MET A 85 -5.62 1.77 5.76
CA MET A 85 -6.99 2.29 5.70
C MET A 85 -8.05 1.18 5.65
N ASP A 86 -7.63 -0.09 5.65
CA ASP A 86 -8.51 -1.27 5.55
C ASP A 86 -9.50 -1.18 4.38
N ILE A 87 -9.01 -0.85 3.18
CA ILE A 87 -9.86 -0.65 2.00
C ILE A 87 -10.30 -2.00 1.42
N GLN A 88 -11.23 -2.67 2.09
CA GLN A 88 -11.78 -3.99 1.76
C GLN A 88 -12.24 -4.13 0.30
N PRO A 89 -12.89 -3.13 -0.34
CA PRO A 89 -13.30 -3.22 -1.75
C PRO A 89 -12.16 -3.47 -2.74
N LEU A 90 -10.90 -3.18 -2.35
CA LEU A 90 -9.74 -3.37 -3.23
C LEU A 90 -9.05 -4.74 -3.07
N THR A 91 -9.56 -5.65 -2.22
CA THR A 91 -8.95 -6.98 -1.98
C THR A 91 -8.71 -7.75 -3.28
N SER A 92 -9.68 -7.79 -4.20
CA SER A 92 -9.52 -8.47 -5.49
C SER A 92 -8.46 -7.82 -6.38
N ARG A 93 -8.36 -6.48 -6.36
CA ARG A 93 -7.33 -5.75 -7.12
C ARG A 93 -5.92 -6.00 -6.56
N VAL A 94 -5.80 -6.12 -5.25
CA VAL A 94 -4.53 -6.49 -4.59
C VAL A 94 -4.14 -7.92 -4.98
N LEU A 95 -5.09 -8.85 -5.03
CA LEU A 95 -4.84 -10.23 -5.49
C LEU A 95 -4.37 -10.25 -6.96
N ASP A 96 -5.04 -9.52 -7.85
CA ASP A 96 -4.60 -9.34 -9.24
C ASP A 96 -3.16 -8.80 -9.33
N ARG A 97 -2.80 -7.89 -8.41
CA ARG A 97 -1.44 -7.33 -8.35
C ARG A 97 -0.41 -8.39 -7.95
N ILE A 98 -0.72 -9.29 -7.03
CA ILE A 98 0.17 -10.40 -6.66
C ILE A 98 0.51 -11.25 -7.90
N GLU A 99 -0.44 -11.49 -8.79
CA GLU A 99 -0.25 -12.32 -9.98
C GLU A 99 0.52 -11.59 -11.10
N LYS A 100 0.25 -10.31 -11.30
CA LYS A 100 0.70 -9.54 -12.48
C LYS A 100 1.89 -8.62 -12.23
N GLU A 101 2.25 -8.35 -10.97
CA GLU A 101 3.32 -7.42 -10.61
C GLU A 101 4.69 -7.98 -10.97
N PRO A 102 5.47 -7.29 -11.83
CA PRO A 102 6.80 -7.76 -12.21
C PRO A 102 7.87 -7.47 -11.15
N ASP A 103 7.71 -6.41 -10.32
CA ASP A 103 8.70 -6.05 -9.30
C ASP A 103 8.50 -6.90 -8.04
N PRO A 104 9.52 -7.70 -7.62
CA PRO A 104 9.40 -8.58 -6.46
C PRO A 104 9.12 -7.85 -5.14
N MET A 105 9.61 -6.61 -4.98
CA MET A 105 9.36 -5.83 -3.76
C MET A 105 7.90 -5.38 -3.66
N VAL A 106 7.35 -4.88 -4.77
CA VAL A 106 5.94 -4.48 -4.85
C VAL A 106 5.04 -5.71 -4.68
N ARG A 107 5.42 -6.83 -5.30
CA ARG A 107 4.68 -8.09 -5.18
C ARG A 107 4.70 -8.63 -3.74
N GLY A 108 5.85 -8.54 -3.05
CA GLY A 108 5.96 -8.88 -1.62
C GLY A 108 5.10 -7.98 -0.74
N GLN A 109 5.03 -6.68 -1.05
CA GLN A 109 4.11 -5.76 -0.35
C GLN A 109 2.64 -6.10 -0.64
N ALA A 110 2.30 -6.48 -1.88
CA ALA A 110 0.95 -6.89 -2.22
C ALA A 110 0.50 -8.13 -1.44
N LEU A 111 1.40 -9.11 -1.20
CA LEU A 111 1.15 -10.27 -0.33
C LEU A 111 0.81 -9.84 1.10
N LYS A 112 1.56 -8.89 1.68
CA LYS A 112 1.29 -8.34 3.02
C LYS A 112 -0.06 -7.63 3.07
N THR A 113 -0.32 -6.76 2.09
CA THR A 113 -1.59 -6.01 1.99
C THR A 113 -2.77 -6.95 1.84
N TYR A 114 -2.64 -7.98 0.97
CA TYR A 114 -3.69 -8.99 0.79
C TYR A 114 -4.00 -9.72 2.10
N ALA A 115 -2.97 -10.11 2.85
CA ALA A 115 -3.14 -10.76 4.14
C ALA A 115 -3.89 -9.88 5.15
N THR A 116 -3.68 -8.56 5.13
CA THR A 116 -4.41 -7.63 6.02
C THR A 116 -5.89 -7.56 5.68
N LEU A 117 -6.24 -7.60 4.38
CA LEU A 117 -7.61 -7.41 3.91
C LEU A 117 -8.41 -8.70 3.81
N ALA A 118 -7.74 -9.80 3.53
CA ALA A 118 -8.41 -11.05 3.15
C ALA A 118 -8.82 -11.87 4.38
N PRO A 119 -9.87 -12.71 4.27
CA PRO A 119 -10.30 -13.59 5.35
C PRO A 119 -9.23 -14.66 5.67
N PRO A 120 -9.28 -15.30 6.87
CA PRO A 120 -8.29 -16.30 7.30
C PRO A 120 -8.08 -17.46 6.32
N ASP A 121 -9.09 -17.85 5.57
CA ASP A 121 -8.99 -18.91 4.54
C ASP A 121 -8.06 -18.57 3.38
N SER A 122 -7.67 -17.31 3.25
CA SER A 122 -6.72 -16.82 2.24
C SER A 122 -5.29 -17.30 2.44
N ILE A 123 -4.94 -17.89 3.58
CA ILE A 123 -3.64 -18.53 3.84
C ILE A 123 -3.24 -19.46 2.68
N LYS A 124 -4.20 -20.19 2.09
CA LYS A 124 -3.96 -21.09 0.95
C LYS A 124 -3.35 -20.39 -0.26
N ILE A 125 -3.62 -19.10 -0.44
CA ILE A 125 -3.06 -18.28 -1.52
C ILE A 125 -1.64 -17.83 -1.17
N LEU A 126 -1.37 -17.58 0.11
CA LEU A 126 -0.08 -17.07 0.58
C LEU A 126 0.99 -18.17 0.75
N THR A 127 0.58 -19.34 1.25
CA THR A 127 1.49 -20.46 1.57
C THR A 127 2.45 -20.83 0.43
N PRO A 128 2.05 -20.92 -0.85
CA PRO A 128 2.96 -21.25 -1.94
C PRO A 128 4.13 -20.26 -2.09
N TYR A 129 3.97 -19.01 -1.64
CA TYR A 129 5.02 -18.00 -1.74
C TYR A 129 6.06 -18.08 -0.62
N LEU A 130 5.86 -18.92 0.41
CA LEU A 130 6.88 -19.19 1.43
C LEU A 130 8.16 -19.80 0.83
N GLU A 131 8.03 -20.54 -0.29
CA GLU A 131 9.15 -21.16 -1.03
C GLU A 131 9.48 -20.41 -2.34
N ALA A 132 9.00 -19.18 -2.51
CA ALA A 132 9.27 -18.39 -3.71
C ALA A 132 10.76 -18.11 -3.89
N PHE A 133 11.23 -18.02 -5.14
CA PHE A 133 12.62 -17.72 -5.45
C PHE A 133 13.07 -16.37 -4.88
N HIS A 134 12.23 -15.34 -5.04
CA HIS A 134 12.53 -13.99 -4.53
C HIS A 134 12.26 -13.88 -3.04
N GLN A 135 13.26 -13.41 -2.30
CA GLN A 135 13.21 -13.22 -0.86
C GLN A 135 12.05 -12.30 -0.42
N GLU A 136 11.76 -11.26 -1.19
CA GLU A 136 10.69 -10.31 -0.86
C GLU A 136 9.30 -10.95 -0.88
N LEU A 137 9.09 -11.92 -1.81
CA LEU A 137 7.84 -12.70 -1.82
C LEU A 137 7.76 -13.61 -0.60
N ARG A 138 8.87 -14.31 -0.26
CA ARG A 138 8.91 -15.14 0.95
C ARG A 138 8.61 -14.33 2.21
N LYS A 139 9.26 -13.15 2.35
CA LYS A 139 9.01 -12.22 3.47
C LYS A 139 7.56 -11.74 3.51
N GLY A 140 7.00 -11.39 2.35
CA GLY A 140 5.59 -10.97 2.23
C GLY A 140 4.63 -12.08 2.64
N ALA A 141 4.84 -13.28 2.14
CA ALA A 141 4.03 -14.45 2.47
C ALA A 141 4.16 -14.84 3.95
N LEU A 142 5.38 -14.82 4.50
CA LEU A 142 5.65 -15.16 5.89
C LEU A 142 4.87 -14.25 6.84
N VAL A 143 4.94 -12.93 6.65
CA VAL A 143 4.15 -11.98 7.42
C VAL A 143 2.66 -12.28 7.29
N GLY A 144 2.19 -12.53 6.05
CA GLY A 144 0.78 -12.81 5.80
C GLY A 144 0.28 -14.08 6.45
N VAL A 145 1.02 -15.19 6.34
CA VAL A 145 0.62 -16.47 6.94
C VAL A 145 0.62 -16.36 8.46
N LEU A 146 1.66 -15.79 9.08
CA LEU A 146 1.74 -15.64 10.53
C LEU A 146 0.71 -14.66 11.11
N THR A 147 0.20 -13.73 10.31
CA THR A 147 -0.90 -12.84 10.71
C THR A 147 -2.19 -13.64 10.95
N HIS A 148 -2.45 -14.67 10.14
CA HIS A 148 -3.66 -15.49 10.23
C HIS A 148 -3.47 -16.77 11.04
N SER A 149 -2.27 -17.36 11.04
CA SER A 149 -1.97 -18.62 11.71
C SER A 149 -0.55 -18.57 12.31
N ARG A 150 -0.45 -18.25 13.58
CA ARG A 150 0.83 -18.22 14.31
C ARG A 150 1.47 -19.60 14.45
N ASP A 151 0.65 -20.65 14.39
CA ASP A 151 1.08 -22.04 14.58
C ASP A 151 1.33 -22.76 13.25
N ASP A 152 1.31 -22.05 12.10
CA ASP A 152 1.63 -22.65 10.81
C ASP A 152 3.08 -23.17 10.80
N GLU A 153 3.24 -24.49 10.62
CA GLU A 153 4.54 -25.14 10.72
C GLU A 153 5.50 -24.68 9.62
N ASN A 154 5.02 -24.47 8.38
CA ASN A 154 5.85 -24.06 7.26
C ASN A 154 6.32 -22.59 7.45
N ALA A 155 5.44 -21.72 7.91
CA ALA A 155 5.79 -20.34 8.22
C ALA A 155 6.79 -20.27 9.38
N ASN A 156 6.58 -21.02 10.45
CA ASN A 156 7.51 -21.06 11.60
C ASN A 156 8.89 -21.63 11.20
N ASN A 157 8.95 -22.66 10.36
CA ASN A 157 10.21 -23.17 9.83
C ASN A 157 10.92 -22.12 8.95
N THR A 158 10.16 -21.38 8.15
CA THR A 158 10.70 -20.28 7.34
C THR A 158 11.22 -19.14 8.20
N LEU A 159 10.48 -18.76 9.26
CA LEU A 159 10.91 -17.75 10.23
C LEU A 159 12.23 -18.17 10.92
N LEU A 160 12.34 -19.42 11.35
CA LEU A 160 13.56 -19.95 11.96
C LEU A 160 14.78 -19.91 11.02
N ARG A 161 14.60 -20.10 9.71
CA ARG A 161 15.67 -19.91 8.72
C ARG A 161 16.14 -18.45 8.70
N TYR A 162 15.23 -17.47 8.75
CA TYR A 162 15.59 -16.05 8.84
C TYR A 162 16.30 -15.69 10.15
N VAL A 163 15.81 -16.18 11.30
CA VAL A 163 16.45 -15.97 12.61
C VAL A 163 17.91 -16.49 12.61
N ARG A 164 18.18 -17.61 11.94
CA ARG A 164 19.49 -18.26 11.88
C ARG A 164 20.34 -17.84 10.67
N SER A 165 19.85 -16.90 9.85
CA SER A 165 20.58 -16.43 8.66
C SER A 165 21.89 -15.74 9.04
N GLU A 166 22.91 -15.90 8.23
CA GLU A 166 24.17 -15.14 8.34
C GLU A 166 23.97 -13.68 7.95
N ASP A 167 22.96 -13.38 7.10
CA ASP A 167 22.61 -12.02 6.70
C ASP A 167 21.92 -11.26 7.85
N VAL A 168 22.50 -10.11 8.22
CA VAL A 168 21.98 -9.25 9.26
C VAL A 168 20.57 -8.73 8.94
N ASN A 169 20.29 -8.43 7.65
CA ASN A 169 18.97 -7.94 7.23
C ASN A 169 17.89 -9.01 7.39
N ASP A 170 18.23 -10.27 7.19
CA ASP A 170 17.32 -11.39 7.42
C ASP A 170 16.99 -11.53 8.91
N ARG A 171 18.01 -11.47 9.77
CA ARG A 171 17.80 -11.53 11.23
C ARG A 171 16.98 -10.33 11.73
N LEU A 172 17.24 -9.12 11.22
CA LEU A 172 16.46 -7.92 11.55
C LEU A 172 14.99 -8.02 11.09
N PHE A 173 14.76 -8.67 9.95
CA PHE A 173 13.38 -8.93 9.51
C PHE A 173 12.63 -9.88 10.43
N ALA A 174 13.32 -10.86 11.02
CA ALA A 174 12.73 -11.90 11.87
C ALA A 174 12.58 -11.49 13.35
N ALA A 175 13.18 -10.38 13.76
CA ALA A 175 13.10 -9.82 15.12
C ALA A 175 11.84 -9.00 15.34
#